data_c5cf2fc2ee9a1fe4055f026a06b3bc49
#
_entry.id   c5cf2fc2ee9a1fe4055f026a06b3bc49
#
_cell.length_a   1.000
_cell.length_b   1.000
_cell.length_c   1.000
_cell.angle_alpha   90.00
_cell.angle_beta   90.00
_cell.angle_gamma   90.00
#
_symmetry.space_group_name_H-M   'P 1'
#
loop_
_entity.id
_entity.type
_entity.pdbx_description
1 polymer ?
#
loop_
_entity_poly.entity_id
_entity_poly.type
_entity_poly.pdbx_seq_one_letter_code
_entity_poly.pdbx_strand_id
1 'polypeptide(L)'
;MKARFLLSLFGTLVLSLSGWAAADATSGFTTLKSLAGQWEAKGETGEPHITTWKIISGGSAVMEEMPHESMVTMFHLDKNRLLMTHYCSANNQPRMQAEFSPDGKTITFNLLDVTNLAKPSDGHMQKMVLTVIDPDHFAERWTFRQDGKDNTHTLEYTRKK
;
A
#
# COMPACT_ATOMS: atom_id res chain seq x y z
N MET A 1 -46.96 33.27 -51.86
CA MET A 1 -45.87 32.29 -51.60
C MET A 1 -45.30 32.53 -50.18
N LYS A 2 -45.58 31.64 -49.23
CA LYS A 2 -45.12 31.76 -47.85
C LYS A 2 -43.95 30.76 -47.64
N ALA A 3 -42.74 31.29 -47.50
CA ALA A 3 -41.53 30.48 -47.17
C ALA A 3 -41.56 30.10 -45.71
N ARG A 4 -41.53 28.78 -45.44
CA ARG A 4 -41.36 28.21 -44.08
C ARG A 4 -39.86 27.97 -43.86
N PHE A 5 -39.26 28.70 -42.91
CA PHE A 5 -37.92 28.42 -42.39
C PHE A 5 -38.02 27.29 -41.37
N LEU A 6 -37.35 26.18 -41.66
CA LEU A 6 -37.13 25.08 -40.72
C LEU A 6 -35.82 25.39 -39.93
N LEU A 7 -35.96 25.67 -38.64
CA LEU A 7 -34.84 25.83 -37.74
C LEU A 7 -34.42 24.43 -37.24
N SER A 8 -33.30 23.91 -37.73
CA SER A 8 -32.71 22.66 -37.24
C SER A 8 -31.91 22.95 -35.97
N LEU A 9 -32.41 22.46 -34.83
CA LEU A 9 -31.73 22.50 -33.55
C LEU A 9 -30.72 21.34 -33.51
N PHE A 10 -29.43 21.63 -33.72
CA PHE A 10 -28.36 20.67 -33.48
C PHE A 10 -28.04 20.69 -31.96
N GLY A 11 -28.56 19.71 -31.25
CA GLY A 11 -28.18 19.46 -29.83
C GLY A 11 -26.81 18.80 -29.78
N THR A 12 -25.78 19.53 -29.34
CA THR A 12 -24.47 18.96 -29.01
C THR A 12 -24.55 18.18 -27.70
N LEU A 13 -24.51 16.86 -27.79
CA LEU A 13 -24.37 15.96 -26.62
C LEU A 13 -22.93 16.07 -26.09
N VAL A 14 -22.74 16.81 -25.00
CA VAL A 14 -21.46 16.83 -24.27
C VAL A 14 -21.37 15.57 -23.39
N LEU A 15 -20.67 14.55 -23.85
CA LEU A 15 -20.26 13.42 -23.00
C LEU A 15 -19.18 13.93 -22.04
N SER A 16 -19.55 14.14 -20.77
CA SER A 16 -18.58 14.33 -19.69
C SER A 16 -17.89 13.00 -19.40
N LEU A 17 -16.69 12.80 -19.92
CA LEU A 17 -15.78 11.76 -19.50
C LEU A 17 -15.35 12.06 -18.05
N SER A 18 -15.98 11.42 -17.08
CA SER A 18 -15.48 11.40 -15.69
C SER A 18 -14.18 10.58 -15.69
N GLY A 19 -13.06 11.25 -15.95
CA GLY A 19 -11.74 10.64 -15.79
C GLY A 19 -11.53 10.32 -14.31
N TRP A 20 -11.46 9.05 -13.94
CA TRP A 20 -10.96 8.67 -12.63
C TRP A 20 -9.49 9.07 -12.59
N ALA A 21 -9.13 9.93 -11.63
CA ALA A 21 -7.74 10.25 -11.41
C ALA A 21 -7.02 8.96 -11.00
N ALA A 22 -5.90 8.66 -11.66
CA ALA A 22 -5.06 7.54 -11.26
C ALA A 22 -4.64 7.71 -9.80
N ALA A 23 -4.58 6.63 -9.04
CA ALA A 23 -4.12 6.65 -7.66
C ALA A 23 -2.67 7.17 -7.60
N ASP A 24 -2.40 8.04 -6.64
CA ASP A 24 -1.12 8.71 -6.44
C ASP A 24 -0.59 8.51 -4.99
N ALA A 25 0.57 9.07 -4.69
CA ALA A 25 1.18 8.94 -3.38
C ALA A 25 0.30 9.51 -2.25
N THR A 26 -0.46 10.58 -2.50
CA THR A 26 -1.34 11.21 -1.51
C THR A 26 -2.55 10.35 -1.21
N SER A 27 -3.20 9.82 -2.24
CA SER A 27 -4.34 8.90 -2.09
C SER A 27 -3.89 7.59 -1.46
N GLY A 28 -2.73 7.03 -1.85
CA GLY A 28 -2.15 5.84 -1.23
C GLY A 28 -1.83 6.06 0.26
N PHE A 29 -1.28 7.21 0.63
CA PHE A 29 -1.03 7.54 2.04
C PHE A 29 -2.33 7.71 2.84
N THR A 30 -3.39 8.24 2.23
CA THR A 30 -4.72 8.29 2.82
C THR A 30 -5.28 6.88 3.05
N THR A 31 -5.08 5.97 2.11
CA THR A 31 -5.43 4.55 2.25
C THR A 31 -4.70 3.92 3.45
N LEU A 32 -3.39 4.13 3.61
CA LEU A 32 -2.66 3.61 4.78
C LEU A 32 -3.20 4.19 6.10
N LYS A 33 -3.56 5.47 6.14
CA LYS A 33 -4.19 6.08 7.34
C LYS A 33 -5.53 5.44 7.70
N SER A 34 -6.31 4.96 6.71
CA SER A 34 -7.59 4.30 6.96
C SER A 34 -7.44 2.93 7.65
N LEU A 35 -6.24 2.35 7.60
CA LEU A 35 -5.91 1.12 8.31
C LEU A 35 -5.65 1.33 9.80
N ALA A 36 -5.63 2.56 10.32
CA ALA A 36 -5.41 2.81 11.75
C ALA A 36 -6.33 1.94 12.62
N GLY A 37 -5.72 1.23 13.59
CA GLY A 37 -6.39 0.25 14.45
C GLY A 37 -5.61 -1.04 14.58
N GLN A 38 -6.24 -2.05 15.18
CA GLN A 38 -5.65 -3.37 15.38
C GLN A 38 -6.26 -4.38 14.42
N TRP A 39 -5.42 -5.28 13.93
CA TRP A 39 -5.77 -6.29 12.94
C TRP A 39 -5.22 -7.65 13.32
N GLU A 40 -5.89 -8.71 12.84
CA GLU A 40 -5.51 -10.08 13.10
C GLU A 40 -5.56 -10.90 11.82
N ALA A 41 -4.49 -11.65 11.55
CA ALA A 41 -4.44 -12.69 10.53
C ALA A 41 -4.09 -14.04 11.18
N LYS A 42 -4.35 -15.13 10.47
CA LYS A 42 -3.83 -16.43 10.86
C LYS A 42 -2.41 -16.57 10.34
N GLY A 43 -1.45 -16.76 11.25
CA GLY A 43 -0.09 -17.14 10.88
C GLY A 43 -0.04 -18.56 10.29
N GLU A 44 1.08 -18.90 9.65
CA GLU A 44 1.30 -20.22 9.04
C GLU A 44 1.19 -21.38 10.05
N THR A 45 1.53 -21.12 11.31
CA THR A 45 1.45 -22.08 12.42
C THR A 45 0.06 -22.18 13.06
N GLY A 46 -0.91 -21.34 12.59
CA GLY A 46 -2.25 -21.23 13.17
C GLY A 46 -2.35 -20.27 14.35
N GLU A 47 -1.22 -19.74 14.85
CA GLU A 47 -1.20 -18.69 15.88
C GLU A 47 -1.66 -17.36 15.29
N PRO A 48 -2.36 -16.50 16.09
CA PRO A 48 -2.79 -15.19 15.63
C PRO A 48 -1.58 -14.29 15.33
N HIS A 49 -1.54 -13.75 14.12
CA HIS A 49 -0.60 -12.70 13.74
C HIS A 49 -1.29 -11.35 13.91
N ILE A 50 -0.86 -10.57 14.90
CA ILE A 50 -1.45 -9.29 15.25
C ILE A 50 -0.58 -8.16 14.70
N THR A 51 -1.20 -7.21 13.99
CA THR A 51 -0.55 -5.94 13.63
C THR A 51 -1.37 -4.76 14.12
N THR A 52 -0.69 -3.64 14.41
CA THR A 52 -1.31 -2.40 14.87
C THR A 52 -0.85 -1.24 14.01
N TRP A 53 -1.79 -0.55 13.38
CA TRP A 53 -1.54 0.61 12.54
C TRP A 53 -1.84 1.89 13.32
N LYS A 54 -0.90 2.85 13.32
CA LYS A 54 -0.99 4.11 14.05
C LYS A 54 -0.65 5.29 13.16
N ILE A 55 -1.48 6.34 13.22
CA ILE A 55 -1.14 7.63 12.63
C ILE A 55 -0.32 8.39 13.67
N ILE A 56 0.89 8.81 13.32
CA ILE A 56 1.84 9.44 14.22
C ILE A 56 2.41 10.74 13.62
N SER A 57 3.28 11.42 14.38
CA SER A 57 4.00 12.62 13.92
C SER A 57 3.07 13.70 13.37
N GLY A 58 1.95 13.98 14.08
CA GLY A 58 0.97 14.98 13.64
C GLY A 58 0.26 14.64 12.33
N GLY A 59 0.20 13.35 11.98
CA GLY A 59 -0.44 12.87 10.75
C GLY A 59 0.49 12.79 9.53
N SER A 60 1.79 13.05 9.69
CA SER A 60 2.77 13.00 8.60
C SER A 60 3.40 11.63 8.40
N ALA A 61 3.20 10.68 9.33
CA ALA A 61 3.67 9.31 9.21
C ALA A 61 2.59 8.31 9.67
N VAL A 62 2.67 7.11 9.13
CA VAL A 62 1.92 5.93 9.57
C VAL A 62 2.93 4.90 10.03
N MET A 63 2.66 4.25 11.14
CA MET A 63 3.46 3.17 11.71
C MET A 63 2.63 1.90 11.76
N GLU A 64 3.17 0.82 11.30
CA GLU A 64 2.69 -0.54 11.51
C GLU A 64 3.61 -1.24 12.49
N GLU A 65 3.08 -1.74 13.60
CA GLU A 65 3.79 -2.57 14.58
C GLU A 65 3.37 -4.02 14.42
N MET A 66 4.35 -4.91 14.34
CA MET A 66 4.22 -6.37 14.33
C MET A 66 4.91 -6.94 15.59
N PRO A 67 4.21 -6.96 16.74
CA PRO A 67 4.85 -7.24 18.05
C PRO A 67 5.46 -8.65 18.15
N HIS A 68 4.83 -9.65 17.55
CA HIS A 68 5.31 -11.05 17.61
C HIS A 68 6.64 -11.22 16.88
N GLU A 69 6.85 -10.51 15.80
CA GLU A 69 8.07 -10.53 14.99
C GLU A 69 9.10 -9.52 15.47
N SER A 70 8.75 -8.67 16.46
CA SER A 70 9.55 -7.52 16.90
C SER A 70 9.95 -6.60 15.75
N MET A 71 9.03 -6.34 14.85
CA MET A 71 9.25 -5.54 13.65
C MET A 71 8.34 -4.30 13.61
N VAL A 72 8.81 -3.28 12.91
CA VAL A 72 8.05 -2.04 12.66
C VAL A 72 8.24 -1.61 11.21
N THR A 73 7.15 -1.16 10.58
CA THR A 73 7.21 -0.50 9.27
C THR A 73 6.74 0.95 9.40
N MET A 74 7.53 1.88 8.85
CA MET A 74 7.23 3.31 8.84
C MET A 74 6.92 3.78 7.44
N PHE A 75 5.80 4.49 7.24
CA PHE A 75 5.36 5.05 5.97
C PHE A 75 5.26 6.56 6.05
N HIS A 76 5.71 7.27 5.00
CA HIS A 76 5.62 8.72 4.91
C HIS A 76 5.66 9.20 3.46
N LEU A 77 5.23 10.44 3.25
CA LEU A 77 5.36 11.09 1.95
C LEU A 77 6.72 11.81 1.83
N ASP A 78 7.36 11.69 0.68
CA ASP A 78 8.45 12.54 0.22
C ASP A 78 8.02 13.18 -1.11
N LYS A 79 7.46 14.38 -1.04
CA LYS A 79 6.84 15.08 -2.19
C LYS A 79 5.72 14.21 -2.82
N ASN A 80 5.94 13.76 -4.04
CA ASN A 80 5.01 12.92 -4.81
C ASN A 80 5.32 11.41 -4.70
N ARG A 81 6.17 11.01 -3.74
CA ARG A 81 6.49 9.60 -3.48
C ARG A 81 5.92 9.16 -2.15
N LEU A 82 5.36 7.97 -2.08
CA LEU A 82 5.06 7.29 -0.84
C LEU A 82 6.20 6.29 -0.58
N LEU A 83 6.87 6.48 0.54
CA LEU A 83 8.03 5.70 0.95
C LEU A 83 7.71 4.88 2.18
N MET A 84 8.37 3.73 2.32
CA MET A 84 8.40 2.96 3.55
C MET A 84 9.82 2.57 3.95
N THR A 85 10.04 2.40 5.25
CA THR A 85 11.21 1.74 5.84
C THR A 85 10.72 0.63 6.76
N HIS A 86 11.13 -0.59 6.47
CA HIS A 86 10.84 -1.76 7.29
C HIS A 86 12.01 -2.05 8.22
N TYR A 87 11.80 -2.03 9.53
CA TYR A 87 12.79 -2.37 10.56
C TYR A 87 12.68 -3.87 10.84
N CYS A 88 13.50 -4.63 10.12
CA CYS A 88 13.40 -6.09 10.05
C CYS A 88 14.15 -6.79 11.18
N SER A 89 13.60 -7.89 11.67
CA SER A 89 14.29 -8.80 12.61
C SER A 89 15.56 -9.44 12.03
N ALA A 90 15.76 -9.36 10.70
CA ALA A 90 17.02 -9.70 10.03
C ALA A 90 18.16 -8.67 10.26
N ASN A 91 17.97 -7.71 11.17
CA ASN A 91 18.92 -6.65 11.54
C ASN A 91 19.27 -5.68 10.40
N ASN A 92 18.40 -5.54 9.42
CA ASN A 92 18.54 -4.58 8.34
C ASN A 92 17.25 -3.77 8.13
N GLN A 93 17.33 -2.70 7.32
CA GLN A 93 16.20 -1.80 7.10
C GLN A 93 16.00 -1.60 5.60
N PRO A 94 15.20 -2.46 4.94
CA PRO A 94 14.78 -2.24 3.56
C PRO A 94 13.96 -0.95 3.44
N ARG A 95 14.33 -0.09 2.47
CA ARG A 95 13.55 1.09 2.11
C ARG A 95 12.91 0.84 0.75
N MET A 96 11.64 1.18 0.62
CA MET A 96 10.86 0.89 -0.56
C MET A 96 10.03 2.09 -1.00
N GLN A 97 9.67 2.12 -2.28
CA GLN A 97 8.79 3.13 -2.86
C GLN A 97 7.53 2.49 -3.42
N ALA A 98 6.41 3.16 -3.21
CA ALA A 98 5.10 2.70 -3.66
C ALA A 98 4.86 2.94 -5.15
N GLU A 99 4.16 1.98 -5.76
CA GLU A 99 3.41 2.08 -7.01
C GLU A 99 1.96 1.70 -6.73
N PHE A 100 1.02 2.23 -7.51
CA PHE A 100 -0.41 2.11 -7.23
C PHE A 100 -1.12 1.44 -8.40
N SER A 101 -2.07 0.53 -8.09
CA SER A 101 -3.01 0.04 -9.10
C SER A 101 -3.95 1.16 -9.57
N PRO A 102 -4.48 1.10 -10.79
CA PRO A 102 -5.37 2.13 -11.32
C PRO A 102 -6.64 2.37 -10.47
N ASP A 103 -7.13 1.33 -9.78
CA ASP A 103 -8.30 1.40 -8.89
C ASP A 103 -7.94 1.86 -7.47
N GLY A 104 -6.65 2.08 -7.16
CA GLY A 104 -6.14 2.51 -5.86
C GLY A 104 -6.23 1.47 -4.74
N LYS A 105 -6.67 0.26 -5.03
CA LYS A 105 -6.83 -0.80 -4.01
C LYS A 105 -5.54 -1.51 -3.67
N THR A 106 -4.59 -1.53 -4.58
CA THR A 106 -3.31 -2.22 -4.38
C THR A 106 -2.16 -1.23 -4.39
N ILE A 107 -1.33 -1.29 -3.36
CA ILE A 107 -0.10 -0.54 -3.21
C ILE A 107 1.06 -1.53 -3.24
N THR A 108 1.94 -1.41 -4.22
CA THR A 108 3.13 -2.23 -4.35
C THR A 108 4.36 -1.44 -3.94
N PHE A 109 5.03 -1.86 -2.89
CA PHE A 109 6.29 -1.26 -2.44
C PHE A 109 7.46 -2.06 -3.02
N ASN A 110 8.21 -1.43 -3.91
CA ASN A 110 9.40 -2.00 -4.55
C ASN A 110 10.66 -1.48 -3.86
N LEU A 111 11.66 -2.36 -3.71
CA LEU A 111 12.91 -2.03 -3.03
C LEU A 111 13.66 -0.89 -3.72
N LEU A 112 14.09 0.09 -2.93
CA LEU A 112 15.06 1.11 -3.30
C LEU A 112 16.47 0.71 -2.89
N ASP A 113 16.63 0.41 -1.62
CA ASP A 113 17.89 -0.03 -1.01
C ASP A 113 17.64 -0.72 0.35
N VAL A 114 18.71 -1.24 0.94
CA VAL A 114 18.70 -1.84 2.29
C VAL A 114 19.84 -1.26 3.08
N THR A 115 19.54 -0.63 4.22
CA THR A 115 20.57 -0.20 5.16
C THR A 115 21.00 -1.38 6.05
N ASN A 116 22.25 -1.37 6.50
CA ASN A 116 22.84 -2.41 7.35
C ASN A 116 22.82 -3.81 6.72
N LEU A 117 22.94 -3.91 5.40
CA LEU A 117 23.11 -5.18 4.68
C LEU A 117 24.60 -5.46 4.54
N ALA A 118 25.12 -6.49 5.21
CA ALA A 118 26.57 -6.76 5.22
C ALA A 118 27.05 -7.35 3.89
N LYS A 119 26.21 -8.16 3.22
CA LYS A 119 26.50 -8.77 1.92
C LYS A 119 25.24 -8.73 1.04
N PRO A 120 25.37 -8.62 -0.29
CA PRO A 120 24.21 -8.64 -1.20
C PRO A 120 23.38 -9.92 -1.14
N SER A 121 23.96 -11.03 -0.64
CA SER A 121 23.29 -12.32 -0.45
C SER A 121 22.49 -12.41 0.85
N ASP A 122 22.69 -11.48 1.80
CA ASP A 122 22.03 -11.54 3.10
C ASP A 122 20.52 -11.35 2.96
N GLY A 123 19.78 -12.03 3.83
CA GLY A 123 18.32 -12.02 3.82
C GLY A 123 17.73 -10.64 4.09
N HIS A 124 16.79 -10.20 3.26
CA HIS A 124 16.07 -8.93 3.42
C HIS A 124 14.70 -8.97 2.73
N MET A 125 13.80 -8.10 3.16
CA MET A 125 12.54 -7.91 2.45
C MET A 125 12.79 -7.19 1.12
N GLN A 126 12.37 -7.83 0.03
CA GLN A 126 12.55 -7.35 -1.35
C GLN A 126 11.36 -6.57 -1.87
N LYS A 127 10.16 -6.91 -1.37
CA LYS A 127 8.90 -6.35 -1.88
C LYS A 127 7.79 -6.52 -0.86
N MET A 128 6.86 -5.58 -0.84
CA MET A 128 5.58 -5.71 -0.13
C MET A 128 4.45 -5.29 -1.06
N VAL A 129 3.35 -6.06 -1.07
CA VAL A 129 2.12 -5.71 -1.77
C VAL A 129 0.99 -5.68 -0.77
N LEU A 130 0.41 -4.50 -0.55
CA LEU A 130 -0.76 -4.30 0.28
C LEU A 130 -2.00 -4.17 -0.62
N THR A 131 -3.04 -4.96 -0.33
CA THR A 131 -4.31 -4.90 -1.06
C THR A 131 -5.45 -4.68 -0.09
N VAL A 132 -6.15 -3.55 -0.21
CA VAL A 132 -7.37 -3.27 0.55
C VAL A 132 -8.54 -4.00 -0.11
N ILE A 133 -9.16 -4.90 0.63
CA ILE A 133 -10.30 -5.69 0.16
C ILE A 133 -11.58 -4.92 0.42
N ASP A 134 -11.78 -4.51 1.67
CA ASP A 134 -12.90 -3.70 2.16
C ASP A 134 -12.49 -2.96 3.46
N PRO A 135 -13.38 -2.18 4.13
CA PRO A 135 -13.01 -1.45 5.34
C PRO A 135 -12.53 -2.30 6.52
N ASP A 136 -12.88 -3.58 6.55
CA ASP A 136 -12.56 -4.51 7.63
C ASP A 136 -11.59 -5.63 7.21
N HIS A 137 -11.13 -5.64 5.94
CA HIS A 137 -10.20 -6.65 5.42
C HIS A 137 -9.14 -6.05 4.50
N PHE A 138 -7.89 -6.45 4.71
CA PHE A 138 -6.78 -6.21 3.79
C PHE A 138 -5.82 -7.41 3.77
N ALA A 139 -4.98 -7.48 2.76
CA ALA A 139 -3.94 -8.49 2.64
C ALA A 139 -2.57 -7.84 2.45
N GLU A 140 -1.55 -8.44 3.04
CA GLU A 140 -0.15 -8.14 2.78
C GLU A 140 0.55 -9.36 2.22
N ARG A 141 1.25 -9.16 1.13
CA ARG A 141 2.13 -10.16 0.54
C ARG A 141 3.56 -9.66 0.59
N TRP A 142 4.36 -10.27 1.45
CA TRP A 142 5.77 -9.97 1.62
C TRP A 142 6.63 -10.95 0.82
N THR A 143 7.68 -10.43 0.19
CA THR A 143 8.71 -11.23 -0.50
C THR A 143 10.03 -11.01 0.21
N PHE A 144 10.55 -12.07 0.79
CA PHE A 144 11.88 -12.12 1.40
C PHE A 144 12.87 -12.73 0.41
N ARG A 145 14.03 -12.08 0.24
CA ARG A 145 15.11 -12.57 -0.63
C ARG A 145 16.31 -12.94 0.20
N GLN A 146 16.88 -14.11 -0.07
CA GLN A 146 18.14 -14.58 0.51
C GLN A 146 18.87 -15.44 -0.51
N ASP A 147 20.18 -15.26 -0.67
CA ASP A 147 21.00 -16.00 -1.64
C ASP A 147 20.43 -15.98 -3.07
N GLY A 148 19.84 -14.84 -3.46
CA GLY A 148 19.21 -14.65 -4.77
C GLY A 148 17.88 -15.38 -4.97
N LYS A 149 17.33 -16.03 -3.94
CA LYS A 149 16.05 -16.74 -3.98
C LYS A 149 14.98 -15.96 -3.25
N ASP A 150 13.82 -15.85 -3.88
CA ASP A 150 12.64 -15.20 -3.31
C ASP A 150 11.74 -16.25 -2.63
N ASN A 151 11.32 -15.92 -1.40
CA ASN A 151 10.26 -16.60 -0.69
C ASN A 151 9.14 -15.59 -0.42
N THR A 152 7.90 -15.95 -0.74
CA THR A 152 6.77 -15.03 -0.63
C THR A 152 5.69 -15.66 0.23
N HIS A 153 5.18 -14.88 1.20
CA HIS A 153 4.03 -15.29 1.96
C HIS A 153 2.97 -14.18 2.03
N THR A 154 1.71 -14.57 2.25
CA THR A 154 0.57 -13.67 2.29
C THR A 154 -0.15 -13.83 3.63
N LEU A 155 -0.46 -12.69 4.27
CA LEU A 155 -1.30 -12.60 5.44
C LEU A 155 -2.58 -11.84 5.08
N GLU A 156 -3.74 -12.43 5.38
CA GLU A 156 -5.04 -11.80 5.20
C GLU A 156 -5.55 -11.35 6.57
N TYR A 157 -5.71 -10.05 6.72
CA TYR A 157 -6.05 -9.40 7.98
C TYR A 157 -7.53 -9.07 8.07
N THR A 158 -8.09 -9.29 9.25
CA THR A 158 -9.43 -8.84 9.64
C THR A 158 -9.28 -7.82 10.77
N ARG A 159 -10.08 -6.74 10.72
CA ARG A 159 -10.07 -5.68 11.74
C ARG A 159 -10.58 -6.21 13.08
N LYS A 160 -9.83 -5.96 14.13
CA LYS A 160 -10.28 -6.25 15.50
C LYS A 160 -11.23 -5.15 15.98
N LYS A 161 -12.39 -5.57 16.50
CA LYS A 161 -13.41 -4.68 17.09
C LYS A 161 -13.20 -4.51 18.58
#